data_d4efcd77989f52b176fa26f800b7a912
#
_entry.id   d4efcd77989f52b176fa26f800b7a912
#
_cell.length_a   1.000
_cell.length_b   1.000
_cell.length_c   1.000
_cell.angle_alpha   90.00
_cell.angle_beta   90.00
_cell.angle_gamma   90.00
#
_symmetry.space_group_name_H-M   'P 1'
#
loop_
_entity.id
_entity.type
_entity.pdbx_description
1 polymer ?
#
loop_
_entity_poly.entity_id
_entity_poly.type
_entity_poly.pdbx_seq_one_letter_code
_entity_poly.pdbx_strand_id
1 'polypeptide(L)'
;KRINRGLEYILTHVDGGVIIIDNCPIDEYYRVTKFISKFQKPFKLISIYNVLTKKEEVETNVFFLDAADNKGVVDAIIERERITDETVKSKIKEYSDGISLMAIELIKAYKHIGKVQLLPEKQLWLDYLLSPNGQLEESKRAVLNAIALYNPLGITENKKDEYDFVISNQVINLIHLDKSSVEDCFSCTIHEFNLRRLLDMRANSVNVRPRPLAEWLAEEWLQKTPPESWKKIVTEIETAGQLGIRLAEQMKNRLISLTSPEAQRLFDELNRITFHDKKIVLTKTGSQLIFSMSTVSHVAVARNLFSLFENKTTDYLKEKISGDIRRYIVWALEEACVATDAFEDAGKLLGMLSIAENEQISNNASGVFLEKFHVALSGTQADLGKKTNVLQFLFNKGTEYHLLLVKAIDSAFSTRSNYHMLTQTERKYNIKTETSISISELRQYWNFCKDLLIKVSDDEVLLKTIYKLIPDHVYDFVNSGCENILFELINHFAPKYNNDWDEMRRSLNWIKKYNPIIYNRFREDIDLLFNKVFAPKTFIKRVLASMENIDRREFGSNQIFEIYKSEMRPYGEEFINNKIYNSKEFEEIADHEHFQSIWMIFTAVEVMDQTICRDEVYKAILQHIITKNKY
;
A
#
# COMPACT_ATOMS: atom_id res chain seq x y z
N LYS A 1 -26.01 -24.71 -44.86
CA LYS A 1 -26.85 -25.94 -45.14
C LYS A 1 -27.45 -26.56 -43.88
N ARG A 2 -26.78 -26.62 -42.73
CA ARG A 2 -27.33 -27.22 -41.48
C ARG A 2 -28.41 -26.35 -40.83
N ILE A 3 -28.26 -25.02 -40.81
CA ILE A 3 -29.23 -24.08 -40.22
C ILE A 3 -30.56 -24.16 -40.93
N ASN A 4 -30.57 -24.27 -42.26
CA ASN A 4 -31.79 -24.32 -43.05
C ASN A 4 -32.63 -25.57 -42.76
N ARG A 5 -32.04 -26.75 -42.52
CA ARG A 5 -32.79 -27.98 -42.21
C ARG A 5 -33.44 -27.93 -40.84
N GLY A 6 -32.72 -27.40 -39.81
CA GLY A 6 -33.28 -27.23 -38.48
C GLY A 6 -34.41 -26.20 -38.45
N LEU A 7 -34.23 -25.08 -39.17
CA LEU A 7 -35.23 -24.03 -39.29
C LEU A 7 -36.49 -24.53 -40.05
N GLU A 8 -36.31 -25.27 -41.16
CA GLU A 8 -37.39 -25.90 -41.90
C GLU A 8 -38.19 -26.88 -41.03
N TYR A 9 -37.53 -27.68 -40.23
CA TYR A 9 -38.20 -28.59 -39.30
C TYR A 9 -39.06 -27.82 -38.28
N ILE A 10 -38.53 -26.74 -37.65
CA ILE A 10 -39.27 -25.91 -36.70
C ILE A 10 -40.49 -25.26 -37.40
N LEU A 11 -40.28 -24.63 -38.54
CA LEU A 11 -41.32 -23.95 -39.31
C LEU A 11 -42.43 -24.89 -39.78
N THR A 12 -42.13 -26.17 -40.00
CA THR A 12 -43.10 -27.17 -40.42
C THR A 12 -43.94 -27.67 -39.23
N HIS A 13 -43.32 -27.92 -38.08
CA HIS A 13 -43.94 -28.63 -36.97
C HIS A 13 -44.44 -27.73 -35.83
N VAL A 14 -44.08 -26.41 -35.84
CA VAL A 14 -44.52 -25.42 -34.83
C VAL A 14 -45.41 -24.39 -35.51
N ASP A 15 -46.48 -23.97 -34.79
CA ASP A 15 -47.47 -23.07 -35.41
C ASP A 15 -47.13 -21.57 -35.28
N GLY A 16 -46.09 -21.19 -34.56
CA GLY A 16 -45.63 -19.83 -34.41
C GLY A 16 -44.69 -19.66 -33.23
N GLY A 17 -44.05 -18.52 -33.10
CA GLY A 17 -43.14 -18.23 -32.00
C GLY A 17 -42.11 -17.16 -32.33
N VAL A 18 -41.09 -17.05 -31.45
CA VAL A 18 -39.95 -16.15 -31.65
C VAL A 18 -38.71 -16.99 -31.92
N ILE A 19 -38.07 -16.74 -33.03
CA ILE A 19 -36.80 -17.35 -33.42
C ILE A 19 -35.70 -16.36 -33.12
N ILE A 20 -34.75 -16.75 -32.29
CA ILE A 20 -33.60 -15.94 -31.94
C ILE A 20 -32.36 -16.56 -32.61
N ILE A 21 -31.63 -15.79 -33.40
CA ILE A 21 -30.40 -16.23 -34.03
C ILE A 21 -29.28 -15.33 -33.53
N ASP A 22 -28.32 -15.93 -32.83
CA ASP A 22 -27.12 -15.28 -32.37
C ASP A 22 -26.04 -15.28 -33.48
N ASN A 23 -25.21 -14.23 -33.50
CA ASN A 23 -24.16 -14.01 -34.52
C ASN A 23 -24.69 -14.08 -35.97
N CYS A 24 -25.80 -13.41 -36.24
CA CYS A 24 -26.51 -13.42 -37.50
C CYS A 24 -26.26 -12.12 -38.28
N PRO A 25 -25.39 -12.11 -39.31
CA PRO A 25 -25.17 -10.95 -40.18
C PRO A 25 -26.45 -10.49 -40.85
N ILE A 26 -26.50 -9.21 -41.20
CA ILE A 26 -27.71 -8.58 -41.77
C ILE A 26 -28.19 -9.30 -43.04
N ASP A 27 -27.28 -9.74 -43.92
CA ASP A 27 -27.62 -10.48 -45.13
C ASP A 27 -28.26 -11.82 -44.82
N GLU A 28 -27.76 -12.52 -43.81
CA GLU A 28 -28.32 -13.78 -43.33
C GLU A 28 -29.69 -13.55 -42.67
N TYR A 29 -29.87 -12.45 -41.94
CA TYR A 29 -31.15 -12.03 -41.39
C TYR A 29 -32.20 -11.88 -42.46
N TYR A 30 -31.91 -11.16 -43.56
CA TYR A 30 -32.86 -11.00 -44.69
C TYR A 30 -33.13 -12.32 -45.35
N ARG A 31 -32.14 -13.17 -45.55
CA ARG A 31 -32.32 -14.50 -46.11
C ARG A 31 -33.22 -15.38 -45.28
N VAL A 32 -33.03 -15.37 -43.96
CA VAL A 32 -33.86 -16.14 -43.00
C VAL A 32 -35.27 -15.57 -42.93
N THR A 33 -35.44 -14.26 -42.89
CA THR A 33 -36.74 -13.60 -42.92
C THR A 33 -37.54 -13.98 -44.14
N LYS A 34 -36.92 -13.92 -45.33
CA LYS A 34 -37.52 -14.35 -46.62
C LYS A 34 -37.84 -15.84 -46.62
N PHE A 35 -37.08 -16.66 -45.89
CA PHE A 35 -37.36 -18.08 -45.78
C PHE A 35 -38.55 -18.33 -44.83
N ILE A 36 -38.63 -17.68 -43.70
CA ILE A 36 -39.73 -17.76 -42.72
C ILE A 36 -41.07 -17.32 -43.35
N SER A 37 -41.06 -16.24 -44.16
CA SER A 37 -42.27 -15.72 -44.78
C SER A 37 -42.98 -16.68 -45.73
N LYS A 38 -42.30 -17.69 -46.23
CA LYS A 38 -42.88 -18.74 -47.08
C LYS A 38 -43.87 -19.67 -46.37
N PHE A 39 -43.77 -19.73 -45.03
CA PHE A 39 -44.58 -20.66 -44.24
C PHE A 39 -45.89 -20.05 -43.75
N GLN A 40 -46.13 -18.75 -43.95
CA GLN A 40 -47.34 -18.04 -43.55
C GLN A 40 -47.81 -18.27 -42.11
N LYS A 41 -46.86 -18.56 -41.19
CA LYS A 41 -47.07 -18.76 -39.75
C LYS A 41 -46.57 -17.55 -38.94
N PRO A 42 -47.16 -17.26 -37.75
CA PRO A 42 -46.80 -16.09 -36.98
C PRO A 42 -45.47 -16.24 -36.23
N PHE A 43 -44.38 -16.32 -36.98
CA PHE A 43 -43.03 -16.30 -36.46
C PHE A 43 -42.46 -14.89 -36.48
N LYS A 44 -41.77 -14.50 -35.40
CA LYS A 44 -40.92 -13.30 -35.31
C LYS A 44 -39.46 -13.71 -35.28
N LEU A 45 -38.61 -12.96 -35.96
CA LEU A 45 -37.17 -13.18 -35.95
C LEU A 45 -36.46 -12.07 -35.19
N ILE A 46 -35.63 -12.42 -34.24
CA ILE A 46 -34.68 -11.55 -33.59
C ILE A 46 -33.28 -12.05 -33.96
N SER A 47 -32.48 -11.19 -34.57
CA SER A 47 -31.08 -11.48 -34.81
C SER A 47 -30.21 -10.65 -33.88
N ILE A 48 -29.18 -11.26 -33.31
CA ILE A 48 -28.16 -10.61 -32.50
C ILE A 48 -26.89 -10.60 -33.33
N TYR A 49 -26.27 -9.43 -33.49
CA TYR A 49 -25.04 -9.32 -34.26
C TYR A 49 -24.15 -8.18 -33.75
N ASN A 50 -22.84 -8.41 -33.74
CA ASN A 50 -21.86 -7.51 -33.14
C ASN A 50 -21.26 -6.48 -34.11
N VAL A 51 -21.84 -6.29 -35.29
CA VAL A 51 -21.38 -5.30 -36.26
C VAL A 51 -22.45 -4.25 -36.53
N LEU A 52 -22.05 -2.98 -36.38
CA LEU A 52 -22.90 -1.84 -36.70
C LEU A 52 -23.06 -1.71 -38.22
N THR A 53 -24.29 -1.89 -38.72
CA THR A 53 -24.66 -1.44 -40.06
C THR A 53 -25.14 0.01 -39.96
N LYS A 54 -24.94 0.80 -41.03
CA LYS A 54 -25.49 2.15 -41.09
C LYS A 54 -27.02 2.08 -40.95
N LYS A 55 -27.58 2.86 -40.04
CA LYS A 55 -29.01 2.87 -39.71
C LYS A 55 -29.94 3.10 -40.90
N GLU A 56 -29.41 3.73 -41.96
CA GLU A 56 -30.13 4.12 -43.18
C GLU A 56 -30.31 2.96 -44.21
N GLU A 57 -29.66 1.82 -43.99
CA GLU A 57 -29.68 0.69 -44.95
C GLU A 57 -30.54 -0.49 -44.46
N VAL A 58 -31.24 -0.36 -43.33
CA VAL A 58 -31.95 -1.48 -42.72
C VAL A 58 -33.45 -1.21 -42.62
N GLU A 59 -34.24 -2.00 -43.35
CA GLU A 59 -35.73 -1.98 -43.35
C GLU A 59 -36.35 -2.65 -42.11
N THR A 60 -35.66 -2.71 -41.00
CA THR A 60 -36.12 -3.38 -39.79
C THR A 60 -35.78 -2.55 -38.54
N ASN A 61 -36.43 -2.84 -37.42
CA ASN A 61 -36.14 -2.19 -36.15
C ASN A 61 -34.80 -2.69 -35.61
N VAL A 62 -33.81 -1.82 -35.56
CA VAL A 62 -32.49 -2.10 -35.02
C VAL A 62 -32.36 -1.45 -33.63
N PHE A 63 -32.07 -2.26 -32.63
CA PHE A 63 -31.81 -1.81 -31.27
C PHE A 63 -30.31 -1.94 -31.00
N PHE A 64 -29.68 -0.83 -30.61
CA PHE A 64 -28.29 -0.80 -30.19
C PHE A 64 -28.23 -0.88 -28.66
N LEU A 65 -27.59 -1.93 -28.16
CA LEU A 65 -27.30 -2.02 -26.72
C LEU A 65 -26.04 -1.20 -26.42
N ASP A 66 -26.18 -0.18 -25.60
CA ASP A 66 -25.05 0.66 -25.23
C ASP A 66 -24.20 0.04 -24.11
N ALA A 67 -22.92 0.42 -24.00
CA ALA A 67 -22.02 -0.07 -22.96
C ALA A 67 -22.51 0.31 -21.55
N ALA A 68 -23.27 1.40 -21.42
CA ALA A 68 -23.91 1.79 -20.17
C ALA A 68 -25.01 0.80 -19.74
N ASP A 69 -25.77 0.26 -20.68
CA ASP A 69 -26.83 -0.72 -20.42
C ASP A 69 -26.24 -2.09 -20.03
N ASN A 70 -25.08 -2.43 -20.56
CA ASN A 70 -24.39 -3.69 -20.29
C ASN A 70 -23.81 -3.79 -18.86
N LYS A 71 -23.53 -2.67 -18.18
CA LYS A 71 -23.07 -2.70 -16.77
C LYS A 71 -24.14 -3.29 -15.87
N GLY A 72 -25.39 -2.91 -16.03
CA GLY A 72 -26.51 -3.50 -15.30
C GLY A 72 -26.68 -5.00 -15.58
N VAL A 73 -26.40 -5.45 -16.80
CA VAL A 73 -26.45 -6.88 -17.16
C VAL A 73 -25.35 -7.67 -16.47
N VAL A 74 -24.13 -7.14 -16.37
CA VAL A 74 -23.04 -7.79 -15.65
C VAL A 74 -23.38 -7.90 -14.15
N ASP A 75 -23.97 -6.86 -13.55
CA ASP A 75 -24.41 -6.89 -12.17
C ASP A 75 -25.47 -7.98 -11.94
N ALA A 76 -26.47 -8.08 -12.80
CA ALA A 76 -27.50 -9.10 -12.75
C ALA A 76 -26.93 -10.53 -12.91
N ILE A 77 -25.89 -10.70 -13.75
CA ILE A 77 -25.19 -11.99 -13.90
C ILE A 77 -24.46 -12.35 -12.60
N ILE A 78 -23.74 -11.41 -12.01
CA ILE A 78 -23.00 -11.60 -10.75
C ILE A 78 -23.95 -12.00 -9.62
N GLU A 79 -25.10 -11.33 -9.51
CA GLU A 79 -26.13 -11.64 -8.53
C GLU A 79 -26.75 -13.02 -8.76
N ARG A 80 -27.14 -13.32 -10.00
CA ARG A 80 -27.70 -14.63 -10.39
C ARG A 80 -26.75 -15.76 -10.05
N GLU A 81 -25.47 -15.58 -10.27
CA GLU A 81 -24.43 -16.56 -10.00
C GLU A 81 -24.00 -16.61 -8.53
N ARG A 82 -24.61 -15.78 -7.66
CA ARG A 82 -24.43 -15.73 -6.19
C ARG A 82 -22.97 -15.51 -5.77
N ILE A 83 -22.27 -14.63 -6.46
CA ILE A 83 -20.93 -14.21 -6.03
C ILE A 83 -21.09 -13.24 -4.86
N THR A 84 -20.56 -13.59 -3.68
CA THR A 84 -20.70 -12.78 -2.45
C THR A 84 -19.47 -11.95 -2.12
N ASP A 85 -18.29 -12.35 -2.59
CA ASP A 85 -17.03 -11.65 -2.35
C ASP A 85 -16.95 -10.37 -3.18
N GLU A 86 -16.91 -9.22 -2.50
CA GLU A 86 -16.87 -7.90 -3.14
C GLU A 86 -15.60 -7.66 -3.97
N THR A 87 -14.47 -8.25 -3.57
CA THR A 87 -13.22 -8.18 -4.34
C THR A 87 -13.35 -8.92 -5.66
N VAL A 88 -13.99 -10.09 -5.63
CA VAL A 88 -14.28 -10.88 -6.83
C VAL A 88 -15.27 -10.18 -7.73
N LYS A 89 -16.34 -9.61 -7.18
CA LYS A 89 -17.33 -8.81 -7.94
C LYS A 89 -16.66 -7.65 -8.66
N SER A 90 -15.82 -6.90 -7.94
CA SER A 90 -15.10 -5.75 -8.51
C SER A 90 -14.18 -6.17 -9.66
N LYS A 91 -13.44 -7.27 -9.51
CA LYS A 91 -12.58 -7.82 -10.57
C LYS A 91 -13.37 -8.30 -11.78
N ILE A 92 -14.50 -8.99 -11.57
CA ILE A 92 -15.36 -9.43 -12.68
C ILE A 92 -15.88 -8.23 -13.45
N LYS A 93 -16.35 -7.18 -12.77
CA LYS A 93 -16.82 -5.94 -13.41
C LYS A 93 -15.72 -5.24 -14.19
N GLU A 94 -14.54 -5.10 -13.59
CA GLU A 94 -13.38 -4.47 -14.22
C GLU A 94 -12.94 -5.23 -15.48
N TYR A 95 -12.80 -6.54 -15.36
CA TYR A 95 -12.26 -7.37 -16.45
C TYR A 95 -13.26 -7.68 -17.54
N SER A 96 -14.56 -7.73 -17.25
CA SER A 96 -15.58 -7.91 -18.26
C SER A 96 -15.87 -6.64 -19.07
N ASP A 97 -15.55 -5.46 -18.51
CA ASP A 97 -15.77 -4.14 -19.13
C ASP A 97 -17.18 -3.99 -19.74
N GLY A 98 -18.20 -4.55 -19.04
CA GLY A 98 -19.59 -4.55 -19.51
C GLY A 98 -19.94 -5.66 -20.52
N ILE A 99 -19.02 -6.56 -20.86
CA ILE A 99 -19.27 -7.67 -21.79
C ILE A 99 -19.80 -8.88 -21.02
N SER A 100 -21.08 -9.19 -21.23
CA SER A 100 -21.81 -10.23 -20.50
C SER A 100 -21.16 -11.62 -20.63
N LEU A 101 -20.69 -11.98 -21.83
CA LEU A 101 -20.01 -13.24 -22.08
C LEU A 101 -18.72 -13.35 -21.25
N MET A 102 -17.94 -12.27 -21.20
CA MET A 102 -16.73 -12.22 -20.37
C MET A 102 -17.04 -12.40 -18.90
N ALA A 103 -18.08 -11.73 -18.40
CA ALA A 103 -18.50 -11.90 -17.02
C ALA A 103 -18.84 -13.37 -16.69
N ILE A 104 -19.55 -14.04 -17.59
CA ILE A 104 -19.90 -15.47 -17.43
C ILE A 104 -18.64 -16.35 -17.39
N GLU A 105 -17.70 -16.15 -18.32
CA GLU A 105 -16.48 -16.96 -18.36
C GLU A 105 -15.56 -16.69 -17.15
N LEU A 106 -15.45 -15.46 -16.71
CA LEU A 106 -14.71 -15.11 -15.48
C LEU A 106 -15.34 -15.75 -14.23
N ILE A 107 -16.67 -15.79 -14.15
CA ILE A 107 -17.39 -16.45 -13.06
C ILE A 107 -17.20 -17.98 -13.10
N LYS A 108 -17.25 -18.59 -14.28
CA LYS A 108 -16.96 -20.01 -14.44
C LYS A 108 -15.55 -20.34 -13.99
N ALA A 109 -14.56 -19.57 -14.41
CA ALA A 109 -13.17 -19.72 -14.00
C ALA A 109 -13.01 -19.56 -12.48
N TYR A 110 -13.64 -18.56 -11.88
CA TYR A 110 -13.63 -18.37 -10.43
C TYR A 110 -14.23 -19.56 -9.68
N LYS A 111 -15.39 -20.07 -10.11
CA LYS A 111 -16.04 -21.23 -9.48
C LYS A 111 -15.23 -22.50 -9.60
N HIS A 112 -14.42 -22.64 -10.65
CA HIS A 112 -13.65 -23.85 -10.92
C HIS A 112 -12.27 -23.83 -10.25
N ILE A 113 -11.62 -22.70 -10.16
CA ILE A 113 -10.21 -22.54 -9.73
C ILE A 113 -10.10 -21.80 -8.38
N GLY A 114 -11.19 -21.19 -7.88
CA GLY A 114 -11.19 -20.35 -6.67
C GLY A 114 -10.51 -19.00 -6.83
N LYS A 115 -10.10 -18.62 -8.06
CA LYS A 115 -9.48 -17.34 -8.39
C LYS A 115 -10.09 -16.78 -9.66
N VAL A 116 -10.26 -15.45 -9.73
CA VAL A 116 -10.57 -14.77 -10.99
C VAL A 116 -9.28 -14.77 -11.82
N GLN A 117 -9.11 -15.78 -12.64
CA GLN A 117 -7.96 -15.94 -13.52
C GLN A 117 -8.39 -15.75 -14.96
N LEU A 118 -7.69 -14.86 -15.65
CA LEU A 118 -7.90 -14.58 -17.06
C LEU A 118 -7.16 -15.61 -17.91
N LEU A 119 -7.81 -16.71 -18.21
CA LEU A 119 -7.43 -17.59 -19.31
C LEU A 119 -8.66 -17.76 -20.20
N PRO A 120 -8.95 -16.80 -21.08
CA PRO A 120 -9.91 -17.06 -22.14
C PRO A 120 -9.31 -18.12 -23.04
N GLU A 121 -10.10 -19.12 -23.37
CA GLU A 121 -9.71 -20.06 -24.43
C GLU A 121 -9.38 -19.28 -25.68
N LYS A 122 -8.25 -19.60 -26.33
CA LYS A 122 -7.79 -18.96 -27.57
C LYS A 122 -8.90 -18.86 -28.61
N GLN A 123 -9.80 -19.82 -28.65
CA GLN A 123 -10.94 -19.88 -29.55
C GLN A 123 -11.96 -18.77 -29.30
N LEU A 124 -12.22 -18.43 -28.03
CA LEU A 124 -13.15 -17.35 -27.67
C LEU A 124 -12.70 -16.01 -28.25
N TRP A 125 -11.41 -15.70 -28.16
CA TRP A 125 -10.88 -14.47 -28.73
C TRP A 125 -10.85 -14.45 -30.25
N LEU A 126 -10.55 -15.59 -30.87
CA LEU A 126 -10.60 -15.72 -32.32
C LEU A 126 -12.03 -15.52 -32.82
N ASP A 127 -13.01 -16.13 -32.18
CA ASP A 127 -14.42 -15.97 -32.56
C ASP A 127 -14.90 -14.53 -32.34
N TYR A 128 -14.41 -13.86 -31.29
CA TYR A 128 -14.73 -12.47 -31.01
C TYR A 128 -14.13 -11.50 -32.03
N LEU A 129 -12.94 -11.81 -32.56
CA LEU A 129 -12.23 -11.03 -33.57
C LEU A 129 -12.65 -11.35 -34.99
N LEU A 130 -13.36 -12.47 -35.21
CA LEU A 130 -13.80 -12.85 -36.56
C LEU A 130 -14.67 -11.77 -37.18
N SER A 131 -14.39 -11.49 -38.45
CA SER A 131 -15.24 -10.63 -39.29
C SER A 131 -16.53 -11.38 -39.67
N PRO A 132 -17.56 -10.68 -40.18
CA PRO A 132 -18.79 -11.32 -40.70
C PRO A 132 -18.56 -12.44 -41.71
N ASN A 133 -17.42 -12.41 -42.40
CA ASN A 133 -17.02 -13.41 -43.40
C ASN A 133 -16.16 -14.56 -42.86
N GLY A 134 -15.96 -14.61 -41.54
CA GLY A 134 -15.39 -15.77 -40.86
C GLY A 134 -13.88 -15.77 -40.64
N GLN A 135 -13.11 -14.82 -41.14
CA GLN A 135 -11.65 -14.72 -40.94
C GLN A 135 -11.20 -13.28 -40.76
N LEU A 136 -10.42 -13.04 -39.69
CA LEU A 136 -9.72 -11.77 -39.49
C LEU A 136 -8.49 -11.74 -40.42
N GLU A 137 -8.37 -10.69 -41.25
CA GLU A 137 -7.20 -10.45 -42.09
C GLU A 137 -5.94 -10.34 -41.22
N GLU A 138 -4.85 -10.98 -41.64
CA GLU A 138 -3.61 -11.03 -40.87
C GLU A 138 -3.00 -9.62 -40.68
N SER A 139 -3.17 -8.73 -41.66
CA SER A 139 -2.76 -7.34 -41.57
C SER A 139 -3.51 -6.56 -40.48
N LYS A 140 -4.83 -6.71 -40.38
CA LYS A 140 -5.65 -6.08 -39.32
C LYS A 140 -5.30 -6.64 -37.96
N ARG A 141 -5.01 -7.93 -37.89
CA ARG A 141 -4.56 -8.58 -36.65
C ARG A 141 -3.21 -8.04 -36.17
N ALA A 142 -2.27 -7.82 -37.10
CA ALA A 142 -0.99 -7.20 -36.81
C ALA A 142 -1.14 -5.78 -36.25
N VAL A 143 -2.07 -4.99 -36.79
CA VAL A 143 -2.42 -3.66 -36.28
C VAL A 143 -2.99 -3.74 -34.85
N LEU A 144 -3.93 -4.65 -34.62
CA LEU A 144 -4.51 -4.82 -33.26
C LEU A 144 -3.47 -5.28 -32.24
N ASN A 145 -2.57 -6.18 -32.63
CA ASN A 145 -1.47 -6.63 -31.78
C ASN A 145 -0.54 -5.47 -31.41
N ALA A 146 -0.20 -4.63 -32.38
CA ALA A 146 0.64 -3.45 -32.16
C ALA A 146 -0.03 -2.43 -31.23
N ILE A 147 -1.33 -2.13 -31.44
CA ILE A 147 -2.08 -1.23 -30.54
C ILE A 147 -2.15 -1.81 -29.13
N ALA A 148 -2.40 -3.12 -29.02
CA ALA A 148 -2.56 -3.80 -27.74
C ALA A 148 -1.29 -3.79 -26.86
N LEU A 149 -0.11 -3.66 -27.48
CA LEU A 149 1.16 -3.57 -26.78
C LEU A 149 1.29 -2.28 -25.95
N TYR A 150 0.49 -1.25 -26.26
CA TYR A 150 0.48 0.03 -25.55
C TYR A 150 -0.80 0.19 -24.70
N ASN A 151 -0.71 1.02 -23.66
CA ASN A 151 -1.87 1.30 -22.81
C ASN A 151 -1.84 2.74 -22.28
N PRO A 152 -2.48 3.71 -22.98
CA PRO A 152 -3.00 3.69 -24.36
C PRO A 152 -1.95 4.12 -25.40
N LEU A 153 -2.20 3.92 -26.70
CA LEU A 153 -1.38 4.45 -27.80
C LEU A 153 -1.93 5.81 -28.27
N GLY A 154 -1.08 6.83 -28.34
CA GLY A 154 -1.42 8.12 -28.93
C GLY A 154 -1.46 8.06 -30.46
N ILE A 155 -2.47 8.68 -31.10
CA ILE A 155 -2.69 8.56 -32.54
C ILE A 155 -2.95 9.90 -33.25
N THR A 156 -3.28 10.97 -32.51
CA THR A 156 -3.62 12.29 -33.10
C THR A 156 -3.03 13.45 -32.33
N GLU A 157 -3.05 14.63 -32.94
CA GLU A 157 -2.61 15.90 -32.35
C GLU A 157 -1.20 15.83 -31.74
N ASN A 158 -1.07 16.25 -30.48
CA ASN A 158 0.19 16.29 -29.74
C ASN A 158 0.79 14.92 -29.39
N LYS A 159 0.10 13.82 -29.76
CA LYS A 159 0.56 12.44 -29.59
C LYS A 159 0.73 11.69 -30.92
N LYS A 160 0.65 12.39 -32.04
CA LYS A 160 0.83 11.81 -33.37
C LYS A 160 2.21 11.18 -33.57
N ASP A 161 3.20 11.68 -32.88
CA ASP A 161 4.57 11.15 -32.88
C ASP A 161 4.64 9.66 -32.40
N GLU A 162 3.75 9.25 -31.50
CA GLU A 162 3.62 7.85 -31.06
C GLU A 162 3.07 6.95 -32.17
N TYR A 163 2.04 7.42 -32.88
CA TYR A 163 1.50 6.75 -34.06
C TYR A 163 2.57 6.64 -35.16
N ASP A 164 3.24 7.75 -35.48
CA ASP A 164 4.27 7.79 -36.54
C ASP A 164 5.42 6.82 -36.23
N PHE A 165 5.78 6.67 -34.92
CA PHE A 165 6.75 5.67 -34.48
C PHE A 165 6.27 4.24 -34.76
N VAL A 166 5.04 3.90 -34.36
CA VAL A 166 4.49 2.53 -34.51
C VAL A 166 4.37 2.11 -35.97
N ILE A 167 3.89 3.00 -36.84
CA ILE A 167 3.74 2.68 -38.28
C ILE A 167 5.05 2.64 -39.04
N SER A 168 6.08 3.40 -38.63
CA SER A 168 7.39 3.43 -39.28
C SER A 168 8.34 2.34 -38.76
N ASN A 169 7.94 1.59 -37.74
CA ASN A 169 8.76 0.65 -37.00
C ASN A 169 8.32 -0.80 -37.19
N GLN A 170 9.20 -1.72 -36.77
CA GLN A 170 8.90 -3.16 -36.76
C GLN A 170 7.82 -3.55 -35.74
N VAL A 171 7.33 -2.63 -34.93
CA VAL A 171 6.25 -2.87 -33.94
C VAL A 171 5.00 -3.44 -34.63
N ILE A 172 4.59 -2.87 -35.76
CA ILE A 172 3.40 -3.35 -36.50
C ILE A 172 3.63 -4.63 -37.29
N ASN A 173 4.89 -5.02 -37.49
CA ASN A 173 5.31 -6.25 -38.18
C ASN A 173 4.69 -6.46 -39.59
N LEU A 174 4.45 -5.37 -40.31
CA LEU A 174 3.97 -5.37 -41.70
C LEU A 174 5.07 -4.94 -42.69
N ILE A 175 6.26 -5.50 -42.54
CA ILE A 175 7.51 -5.09 -43.23
C ILE A 175 7.42 -5.25 -44.76
N HIS A 176 6.52 -6.09 -45.24
CA HIS A 176 6.30 -6.34 -46.68
C HIS A 176 5.41 -5.29 -47.36
N LEU A 177 4.78 -4.39 -46.58
CA LEU A 177 3.94 -3.32 -47.11
C LEU A 177 4.71 -2.00 -47.12
N ASP A 178 4.40 -1.15 -48.12
CA ASP A 178 4.87 0.23 -48.09
C ASP A 178 4.15 1.05 -47.01
N LYS A 179 4.71 2.19 -46.64
CA LYS A 179 4.21 3.02 -45.57
C LYS A 179 2.76 3.46 -45.76
N SER A 180 2.36 3.81 -46.99
CA SER A 180 0.99 4.24 -47.29
C SER A 180 -0.01 3.11 -47.08
N SER A 181 0.34 1.90 -47.50
CA SER A 181 -0.49 0.70 -47.32
C SER A 181 -0.64 0.35 -45.81
N VAL A 182 0.41 0.56 -45.01
CA VAL A 182 0.34 0.38 -43.54
C VAL A 182 -0.58 1.43 -42.90
N GLU A 183 -0.48 2.69 -43.32
CA GLU A 183 -1.36 3.78 -42.85
C GLU A 183 -2.83 3.52 -43.17
N ASP A 184 -3.12 3.07 -44.41
CA ASP A 184 -4.46 2.72 -44.82
C ASP A 184 -5.01 1.51 -44.03
N CYS A 185 -4.20 0.47 -43.85
CA CYS A 185 -4.57 -0.69 -43.06
C CYS A 185 -4.85 -0.32 -41.60
N PHE A 186 -4.02 0.53 -41.02
CA PHE A 186 -4.19 1.00 -39.66
C PHE A 186 -5.49 1.80 -39.51
N SER A 187 -5.75 2.74 -40.39
CA SER A 187 -6.94 3.58 -40.39
C SER A 187 -8.22 2.75 -40.59
N CYS A 188 -8.23 1.81 -41.55
CA CYS A 188 -9.35 0.90 -41.76
C CYS A 188 -9.60 0.02 -40.52
N THR A 189 -8.54 -0.49 -39.91
CA THR A 189 -8.64 -1.33 -38.70
C THR A 189 -9.24 -0.54 -37.53
N ILE A 190 -8.73 0.68 -37.26
CA ILE A 190 -9.30 1.54 -36.21
C ILE A 190 -10.78 1.80 -36.48
N HIS A 191 -11.14 2.19 -37.69
CA HIS A 191 -12.53 2.48 -38.03
C HIS A 191 -13.43 1.27 -37.79
N GLU A 192 -13.08 0.10 -38.31
CA GLU A 192 -13.85 -1.13 -38.19
C GLU A 192 -14.01 -1.55 -36.70
N PHE A 193 -12.91 -1.64 -35.97
CA PHE A 193 -12.94 -2.16 -34.62
C PHE A 193 -13.43 -1.15 -33.56
N ASN A 194 -13.37 0.14 -33.85
CA ASN A 194 -14.08 1.17 -33.08
C ASN A 194 -15.60 1.04 -33.25
N LEU A 195 -16.09 0.83 -34.45
CA LEU A 195 -17.52 0.55 -34.70
C LEU A 195 -17.99 -0.72 -33.95
N ARG A 196 -17.13 -1.72 -33.88
CA ARG A 196 -17.38 -2.96 -33.13
C ARG A 196 -17.19 -2.82 -31.62
N ARG A 197 -16.82 -1.61 -31.11
CA ARG A 197 -16.54 -1.30 -29.71
C ARG A 197 -15.43 -2.15 -29.09
N LEU A 198 -14.54 -2.69 -29.90
CA LEU A 198 -13.33 -3.38 -29.46
C LEU A 198 -12.14 -2.44 -29.31
N LEU A 199 -12.30 -1.18 -29.71
CA LEU A 199 -11.37 -0.09 -29.42
C LEU A 199 -12.07 1.01 -28.63
N ASP A 200 -11.35 1.59 -27.68
CA ASP A 200 -11.75 2.77 -26.94
C ASP A 200 -10.94 3.97 -27.45
N MET A 201 -11.66 4.89 -28.09
CA MET A 201 -11.07 6.12 -28.60
C MET A 201 -11.29 7.23 -27.57
N ARG A 202 -10.23 7.70 -26.94
CA ARG A 202 -10.29 8.80 -25.96
C ARG A 202 -9.41 9.95 -26.41
N ALA A 203 -10.02 11.08 -26.72
CA ALA A 203 -9.31 12.26 -27.22
C ALA A 203 -8.27 11.87 -28.29
N ASN A 204 -6.99 11.84 -27.93
CA ASN A 204 -5.87 11.66 -28.85
C ASN A 204 -5.25 10.25 -28.78
N SER A 205 -5.93 9.27 -28.20
CA SER A 205 -5.38 7.93 -27.99
C SER A 205 -6.38 6.82 -28.22
N VAL A 206 -5.87 5.63 -28.50
CA VAL A 206 -6.62 4.39 -28.73
C VAL A 206 -6.16 3.30 -27.77
N ASN A 207 -7.10 2.48 -27.30
CA ASN A 207 -6.81 1.31 -26.49
C ASN A 207 -7.71 0.15 -26.91
N VAL A 208 -7.20 -1.08 -26.87
CA VAL A 208 -8.00 -2.28 -27.13
C VAL A 208 -8.87 -2.62 -25.92
N ARG A 209 -10.11 -3.01 -26.17
CA ARG A 209 -11.09 -3.47 -25.18
C ARG A 209 -11.70 -4.81 -25.57
N PRO A 210 -12.13 -5.61 -24.60
CA PRO A 210 -11.89 -5.45 -23.16
C PRO A 210 -10.41 -5.70 -22.83
N ARG A 211 -10.01 -5.36 -21.61
CA ARG A 211 -8.61 -5.52 -21.15
C ARG A 211 -8.04 -6.92 -21.39
N PRO A 212 -8.76 -8.04 -21.12
CA PRO A 212 -8.25 -9.38 -21.42
C PRO A 212 -7.96 -9.64 -22.89
N LEU A 213 -8.76 -9.06 -23.81
CA LEU A 213 -8.48 -9.13 -25.23
C LEU A 213 -7.17 -8.40 -25.57
N ALA A 214 -6.97 -7.22 -24.99
CA ALA A 214 -5.75 -6.46 -25.16
C ALA A 214 -4.52 -7.22 -24.62
N GLU A 215 -4.64 -7.87 -23.47
CA GLU A 215 -3.59 -8.70 -22.89
C GLU A 215 -3.26 -9.90 -23.77
N TRP A 216 -4.26 -10.58 -24.29
CA TRP A 216 -4.07 -11.70 -25.21
C TRP A 216 -3.40 -11.30 -26.53
N LEU A 217 -3.81 -10.18 -27.13
CA LEU A 217 -3.19 -9.66 -28.37
C LEU A 217 -1.73 -9.22 -28.14
N ALA A 218 -1.44 -8.62 -26.99
CA ALA A 218 -0.08 -8.26 -26.62
C ALA A 218 0.81 -9.49 -26.40
N GLU A 219 0.30 -10.54 -25.74
CA GLU A 219 1.00 -11.83 -25.62
C GLU A 219 1.24 -12.48 -26.99
N GLU A 220 0.26 -12.41 -27.89
CA GLU A 220 0.44 -12.92 -29.23
C GLU A 220 1.54 -12.17 -29.99
N TRP A 221 1.61 -10.83 -29.84
CA TRP A 221 2.70 -10.04 -30.40
C TRP A 221 4.06 -10.50 -29.89
N LEU A 222 4.18 -10.70 -28.58
CA LEU A 222 5.42 -11.17 -27.94
C LEU A 222 5.86 -12.55 -28.46
N GLN A 223 4.91 -13.47 -28.63
CA GLN A 223 5.19 -14.83 -29.13
C GLN A 223 5.59 -14.86 -30.60
N LYS A 224 5.01 -13.96 -31.40
CA LYS A 224 5.28 -13.88 -32.86
C LYS A 224 6.51 -13.05 -33.19
N THR A 225 6.94 -12.17 -32.33
CA THR A 225 8.04 -11.24 -32.58
C THR A 225 9.37 -11.80 -32.02
N PRO A 226 10.38 -12.02 -32.87
CA PRO A 226 11.66 -12.53 -32.43
C PRO A 226 12.36 -11.58 -31.42
N PRO A 227 13.13 -12.11 -30.45
CA PRO A 227 13.85 -11.28 -29.47
C PRO A 227 14.80 -10.24 -30.09
N GLU A 228 15.37 -10.51 -31.25
CA GLU A 228 16.25 -9.57 -31.98
C GLU A 228 15.48 -8.31 -32.43
N SER A 229 14.19 -8.47 -32.80
CA SER A 229 13.32 -7.35 -33.15
C SER A 229 12.97 -6.50 -31.93
N TRP A 230 12.77 -7.10 -30.76
CA TRP A 230 12.57 -6.34 -29.53
C TRP A 230 13.77 -5.45 -29.21
N LYS A 231 14.99 -5.97 -29.32
CA LYS A 231 16.20 -5.21 -29.05
C LYS A 231 16.32 -3.99 -29.95
N LYS A 232 15.96 -4.13 -31.23
CA LYS A 232 15.94 -2.99 -32.15
C LYS A 232 14.93 -1.95 -31.72
N ILE A 233 13.67 -2.37 -31.43
CA ILE A 233 12.61 -1.47 -30.96
C ILE A 233 13.04 -0.77 -29.67
N VAL A 234 13.60 -1.49 -28.70
CA VAL A 234 14.10 -0.93 -27.44
C VAL A 234 15.21 0.09 -27.69
N THR A 235 16.14 -0.18 -28.59
CA THR A 235 17.23 0.76 -28.97
C THR A 235 16.67 2.03 -29.63
N GLU A 236 15.66 1.90 -30.50
CA GLU A 236 15.02 3.05 -31.11
C GLU A 236 14.22 3.88 -30.10
N ILE A 237 13.52 3.22 -29.17
CA ILE A 237 12.87 3.89 -28.03
C ILE A 237 13.91 4.64 -27.18
N GLU A 238 15.06 4.03 -26.90
CA GLU A 238 16.14 4.63 -26.11
C GLU A 238 16.69 5.93 -26.76
N THR A 239 16.76 5.95 -28.09
CA THR A 239 17.28 7.12 -28.83
C THR A 239 16.22 8.20 -29.10
N ALA A 240 14.92 7.89 -28.92
CA ALA A 240 13.81 8.81 -29.20
C ALA A 240 13.55 9.86 -28.11
N GLY A 241 14.37 9.96 -27.07
CA GLY A 241 14.26 10.98 -26.03
C GLY A 241 12.91 10.96 -25.29
N GLN A 242 12.21 12.09 -25.25
CA GLN A 242 10.92 12.21 -24.54
C GLN A 242 9.81 11.34 -25.15
N LEU A 243 9.80 11.15 -26.46
CA LEU A 243 8.89 10.22 -27.12
C LEU A 243 9.17 8.79 -26.64
N GLY A 244 10.43 8.39 -26.61
CA GLY A 244 10.84 7.06 -26.15
C GLY A 244 10.42 6.77 -24.71
N ILE A 245 10.54 7.74 -23.81
CA ILE A 245 10.07 7.60 -22.41
C ILE A 245 8.57 7.34 -22.37
N ARG A 246 7.76 8.09 -23.15
CA ARG A 246 6.30 7.87 -23.20
C ARG A 246 5.93 6.50 -23.77
N LEU A 247 6.57 6.09 -24.86
CA LEU A 247 6.36 4.77 -25.47
C LEU A 247 6.73 3.63 -24.50
N ALA A 248 7.89 3.74 -23.83
CA ALA A 248 8.32 2.77 -22.84
C ALA A 248 7.31 2.66 -21.67
N GLU A 249 6.78 3.80 -21.18
CA GLU A 249 5.77 3.84 -20.12
C GLU A 249 4.49 3.12 -20.54
N GLN A 250 3.99 3.40 -21.73
CA GLN A 250 2.76 2.80 -22.24
C GLN A 250 2.90 1.29 -22.48
N MET A 251 4.04 0.84 -23.03
CA MET A 251 4.35 -0.58 -23.16
C MET A 251 4.44 -1.26 -21.80
N LYS A 252 5.14 -0.67 -20.85
CA LYS A 252 5.25 -1.23 -19.50
C LYS A 252 3.90 -1.34 -18.80
N ASN A 253 3.04 -0.34 -18.94
CA ASN A 253 1.68 -0.37 -18.41
C ASN A 253 0.86 -1.56 -18.93
N ARG A 254 1.18 -2.07 -20.13
CA ARG A 254 0.59 -3.30 -20.66
C ARG A 254 1.33 -4.53 -20.17
N LEU A 255 2.65 -4.55 -20.21
CA LEU A 255 3.47 -5.71 -19.83
C LEU A 255 3.27 -6.11 -18.36
N ILE A 256 3.00 -5.15 -17.49
CA ILE A 256 2.67 -5.37 -16.07
C ILE A 256 1.53 -6.37 -15.86
N SER A 257 0.58 -6.42 -16.77
CA SER A 257 -0.57 -7.34 -16.65
C SER A 257 -0.31 -8.73 -17.22
N LEU A 258 0.82 -8.93 -17.91
CA LEU A 258 1.20 -10.17 -18.54
C LEU A 258 2.09 -11.01 -17.64
N THR A 259 2.02 -12.34 -17.79
CA THR A 259 2.76 -13.28 -16.93
C THR A 259 3.79 -14.12 -17.71
N SER A 260 3.91 -13.91 -19.02
CA SER A 260 4.83 -14.66 -19.85
C SER A 260 6.31 -14.28 -19.58
N PRO A 261 7.25 -15.22 -19.75
CA PRO A 261 8.68 -14.93 -19.69
C PRO A 261 9.12 -13.89 -20.72
N GLU A 262 8.47 -13.83 -21.86
CA GLU A 262 8.70 -12.87 -22.95
C GLU A 262 8.33 -11.46 -22.49
N ALA A 263 7.17 -11.29 -21.84
CA ALA A 263 6.75 -10.02 -21.29
C ALA A 263 7.74 -9.52 -20.23
N GLN A 264 8.20 -10.42 -19.34
CA GLN A 264 9.18 -10.07 -18.33
C GLN A 264 10.51 -9.64 -18.96
N ARG A 265 11.00 -10.34 -19.96
CA ARG A 265 12.25 -9.99 -20.67
C ARG A 265 12.15 -8.61 -21.35
N LEU A 266 11.06 -8.34 -22.09
CA LEU A 266 10.87 -7.04 -22.71
C LEU A 266 10.74 -5.93 -21.65
N PHE A 267 10.05 -6.20 -20.56
CA PHE A 267 9.94 -5.29 -19.43
C PHE A 267 11.32 -4.94 -18.84
N ASP A 268 12.18 -5.93 -18.62
CA ASP A 268 13.52 -5.71 -18.09
C ASP A 268 14.42 -4.91 -19.07
N GLU A 269 14.31 -5.15 -20.38
CA GLU A 269 14.99 -4.35 -21.39
C GLU A 269 14.52 -2.89 -21.40
N LEU A 270 13.21 -2.65 -21.32
CA LEU A 270 12.67 -1.29 -21.22
C LEU A 270 13.08 -0.60 -19.89
N ASN A 271 13.30 -1.37 -18.84
CA ASN A 271 13.79 -0.84 -17.56
C ASN A 271 15.19 -0.24 -17.68
N ARG A 272 16.05 -0.86 -18.51
CA ARG A 272 17.39 -0.35 -18.76
C ARG A 272 17.38 1.08 -19.28
N ILE A 273 16.42 1.45 -20.12
CA ILE A 273 16.27 2.83 -20.66
C ILE A 273 16.10 3.84 -19.53
N THR A 274 15.28 3.54 -18.54
CA THR A 274 14.97 4.46 -17.45
C THR A 274 16.17 4.69 -16.53
N PHE A 275 17.00 3.65 -16.28
CA PHE A 275 18.14 3.72 -15.36
C PHE A 275 19.46 4.07 -16.02
N HIS A 276 19.56 4.08 -17.35
CA HIS A 276 20.81 4.38 -18.05
C HIS A 276 21.22 5.86 -17.87
N ASP A 277 20.28 6.79 -17.81
CA ASP A 277 20.58 8.21 -17.56
C ASP A 277 19.94 8.70 -16.25
N LYS A 278 20.79 9.09 -15.28
CA LYS A 278 20.35 9.72 -14.02
C LYS A 278 19.44 10.92 -14.24
N LYS A 279 19.61 11.65 -15.36
CA LYS A 279 18.76 12.80 -15.70
C LYS A 279 17.31 12.37 -15.97
N ILE A 280 17.09 11.17 -16.47
CA ILE A 280 15.73 10.63 -16.70
C ILE A 280 15.06 10.30 -15.37
N VAL A 281 15.78 9.62 -14.48
CA VAL A 281 15.26 9.24 -13.14
C VAL A 281 14.82 10.48 -12.34
N LEU A 282 15.54 11.58 -12.49
CA LEU A 282 15.26 12.86 -11.81
C LEU A 282 14.29 13.76 -12.60
N THR A 283 13.46 13.21 -13.46
CA THR A 283 12.31 13.89 -14.08
C THR A 283 11.00 13.37 -13.53
N LYS A 284 9.93 14.16 -13.60
CA LYS A 284 8.59 13.72 -13.19
C LYS A 284 8.15 12.46 -13.95
N THR A 285 8.31 12.45 -15.27
CA THR A 285 7.95 11.32 -16.13
C THR A 285 8.78 10.08 -15.81
N GLY A 286 10.09 10.24 -15.62
CA GLY A 286 10.98 9.13 -15.27
C GLY A 286 10.68 8.54 -13.89
N SER A 287 10.41 9.37 -12.88
CA SER A 287 10.05 8.90 -11.55
C SER A 287 8.67 8.21 -11.52
N GLN A 288 7.69 8.70 -12.30
CA GLN A 288 6.40 8.02 -12.50
C GLN A 288 6.58 6.64 -13.12
N LEU A 289 7.45 6.55 -14.12
CA LEU A 289 7.79 5.30 -14.77
C LEU A 289 8.40 4.31 -13.78
N ILE A 290 9.34 4.75 -12.95
CA ILE A 290 9.97 3.94 -11.90
C ILE A 290 8.91 3.41 -10.93
N PHE A 291 7.95 4.24 -10.52
CA PHE A 291 6.85 3.82 -9.67
C PHE A 291 5.98 2.75 -10.34
N SER A 292 5.64 2.93 -11.63
CA SER A 292 4.90 1.92 -12.39
C SER A 292 5.67 0.59 -12.50
N MET A 293 7.01 0.65 -12.59
CA MET A 293 7.88 -0.52 -12.65
C MET A 293 7.99 -1.26 -11.31
N SER A 294 7.96 -0.53 -10.20
CA SER A 294 8.18 -1.11 -8.88
C SER A 294 7.14 -2.16 -8.50
N THR A 295 5.92 -2.10 -9.07
CA THR A 295 4.87 -3.10 -8.86
C THR A 295 5.12 -4.44 -9.55
N VAL A 296 6.13 -4.55 -10.39
CA VAL A 296 6.45 -5.78 -11.17
C VAL A 296 7.88 -6.23 -11.00
N SER A 297 8.82 -5.29 -10.95
CA SER A 297 10.26 -5.58 -10.88
C SER A 297 10.89 -4.95 -9.63
N HIS A 298 10.40 -5.37 -8.46
CA HIS A 298 10.81 -4.86 -7.15
C HIS A 298 12.34 -4.84 -6.97
N VAL A 299 12.99 -5.97 -7.26
CA VAL A 299 14.45 -6.15 -7.07
C VAL A 299 15.26 -5.24 -7.99
N ALA A 300 14.88 -5.15 -9.27
CA ALA A 300 15.61 -4.31 -10.22
C ALA A 300 15.45 -2.83 -9.88
N VAL A 301 14.24 -2.39 -9.51
CA VAL A 301 13.98 -1.00 -9.11
C VAL A 301 14.76 -0.64 -7.85
N ALA A 302 14.66 -1.45 -6.78
CA ALA A 302 15.35 -1.21 -5.52
C ALA A 302 16.87 -1.12 -5.72
N ARG A 303 17.46 -2.13 -6.38
CA ARG A 303 18.91 -2.22 -6.64
C ARG A 303 19.41 -1.04 -7.47
N ASN A 304 18.75 -0.72 -8.55
CA ASN A 304 19.17 0.36 -9.45
C ASN A 304 19.04 1.72 -8.79
N LEU A 305 17.94 2.00 -8.08
CA LEU A 305 17.79 3.26 -7.34
C LEU A 305 18.83 3.38 -6.23
N PHE A 306 19.05 2.32 -5.44
CA PHE A 306 20.07 2.34 -4.39
C PHE A 306 21.46 2.60 -4.99
N SER A 307 21.87 1.86 -6.02
CA SER A 307 23.16 2.06 -6.71
C SER A 307 23.35 3.48 -7.27
N LEU A 308 22.27 4.11 -7.76
CA LEU A 308 22.31 5.50 -8.24
C LEU A 308 22.59 6.53 -7.12
N PHE A 309 22.09 6.26 -5.92
CA PHE A 309 22.01 7.24 -4.85
C PHE A 309 22.82 6.90 -3.59
N GLU A 310 23.29 5.66 -3.40
CA GLU A 310 24.02 5.19 -2.19
C GLU A 310 25.19 6.08 -1.77
N ASN A 311 25.91 6.64 -2.76
CA ASN A 311 27.09 7.49 -2.56
C ASN A 311 26.77 8.99 -2.64
N LYS A 312 25.49 9.38 -2.59
CA LYS A 312 25.10 10.80 -2.64
C LYS A 312 24.95 11.36 -1.22
N THR A 313 25.31 12.64 -1.10
CA THR A 313 25.16 13.38 0.16
C THR A 313 23.69 13.63 0.47
N THR A 314 23.36 13.85 1.74
CA THR A 314 22.03 14.24 2.20
C THR A 314 21.53 15.49 1.49
N ASP A 315 22.38 16.51 1.33
CA ASP A 315 22.03 17.75 0.61
C ASP A 315 21.69 17.50 -0.86
N TYR A 316 22.46 16.64 -1.54
CA TYR A 316 22.15 16.25 -2.92
C TYR A 316 20.77 15.57 -3.01
N LEU A 317 20.50 14.63 -2.12
CA LEU A 317 19.21 13.92 -2.10
C LEU A 317 18.06 14.88 -1.83
N LYS A 318 18.23 15.81 -0.89
CA LYS A 318 17.22 16.81 -0.53
C LYS A 318 16.93 17.80 -1.66
N GLU A 319 17.96 18.22 -2.39
CA GLU A 319 17.82 19.16 -3.50
C GLU A 319 17.27 18.50 -4.77
N LYS A 320 17.84 17.37 -5.17
CA LYS A 320 17.55 16.74 -6.46
C LYS A 320 16.33 15.81 -6.43
N ILE A 321 16.02 15.24 -5.28
CA ILE A 321 14.84 14.37 -5.09
C ILE A 321 13.81 15.15 -4.27
N SER A 322 12.99 15.97 -4.96
CA SER A 322 12.00 16.85 -4.33
C SER A 322 10.68 16.87 -5.09
N GLY A 323 9.60 17.30 -4.43
CA GLY A 323 8.26 17.41 -5.01
C GLY A 323 7.74 16.10 -5.61
N ASP A 324 7.15 16.16 -6.82
CA ASP A 324 6.57 14.98 -7.49
C ASP A 324 7.61 13.86 -7.69
N ILE A 325 8.86 14.20 -8.02
CA ILE A 325 9.94 13.22 -8.20
C ILE A 325 10.14 12.42 -6.92
N ARG A 326 10.19 13.12 -5.78
CA ARG A 326 10.36 12.47 -4.48
C ARG A 326 9.22 11.51 -4.16
N ARG A 327 7.98 11.96 -4.34
CA ARG A 327 6.81 11.14 -4.07
C ARG A 327 6.83 9.83 -4.86
N TYR A 328 7.07 9.90 -6.16
CA TYR A 328 7.13 8.70 -7.00
C TYR A 328 8.29 7.78 -6.64
N ILE A 329 9.46 8.32 -6.26
CA ILE A 329 10.59 7.50 -5.81
C ILE A 329 10.27 6.85 -4.46
N VAL A 330 9.71 7.58 -3.51
CA VAL A 330 9.32 7.02 -2.20
C VAL A 330 8.26 5.94 -2.37
N TRP A 331 7.23 6.16 -3.16
CA TRP A 331 6.20 5.16 -3.45
C TRP A 331 6.76 3.94 -4.20
N ALA A 332 7.72 4.15 -5.10
CA ALA A 332 8.39 3.04 -5.78
C ALA A 332 9.19 2.17 -4.80
N LEU A 333 9.85 2.77 -3.83
CA LEU A 333 10.58 2.07 -2.78
C LEU A 333 9.63 1.38 -1.78
N GLU A 334 8.51 2.00 -1.47
CA GLU A 334 7.44 1.40 -0.64
C GLU A 334 6.92 0.12 -1.29
N GLU A 335 6.56 0.17 -2.59
CA GLU A 335 6.14 -1.01 -3.36
C GLU A 335 7.25 -2.08 -3.42
N ALA A 336 8.50 -1.66 -3.59
CA ALA A 336 9.64 -2.59 -3.62
C ALA A 336 9.88 -3.27 -2.27
N CYS A 337 9.65 -2.58 -1.16
CA CYS A 337 9.79 -3.13 0.19
C CYS A 337 8.83 -4.31 0.49
N VAL A 338 7.78 -4.50 -0.31
CA VAL A 338 6.89 -5.66 -0.15
C VAL A 338 7.65 -6.97 -0.35
N ALA A 339 8.56 -7.02 -1.32
CA ALA A 339 9.31 -8.22 -1.68
C ALA A 339 10.59 -8.39 -0.84
N THR A 340 10.78 -9.58 -0.29
CA THR A 340 11.95 -9.94 0.55
C THR A 340 13.29 -9.57 -0.09
N ASP A 341 13.48 -9.90 -1.38
CA ASP A 341 14.77 -9.72 -2.06
C ASP A 341 15.07 -8.27 -2.46
N ALA A 342 14.07 -7.41 -2.46
CA ALA A 342 14.20 -5.98 -2.74
C ALA A 342 14.32 -5.13 -1.46
N PHE A 343 13.93 -5.69 -0.33
CA PHE A 343 13.74 -4.97 0.93
C PHE A 343 15.00 -4.22 1.40
N GLU A 344 16.16 -4.87 1.37
CA GLU A 344 17.38 -4.24 1.89
C GLU A 344 17.78 -2.99 1.12
N ASP A 345 17.82 -3.06 -0.21
CA ASP A 345 18.20 -1.92 -1.05
C ASP A 345 17.16 -0.80 -0.96
N ALA A 346 15.87 -1.16 -1.00
CA ALA A 346 14.78 -0.20 -0.85
C ALA A 346 14.78 0.46 0.54
N GLY A 347 14.93 -0.32 1.59
CA GLY A 347 14.95 0.15 2.97
C GLY A 347 16.16 1.06 3.26
N LYS A 348 17.35 0.70 2.77
CA LYS A 348 18.55 1.53 2.90
C LYS A 348 18.35 2.90 2.24
N LEU A 349 17.82 2.93 1.01
CA LEU A 349 17.56 4.18 0.32
C LEU A 349 16.42 4.99 0.97
N LEU A 350 15.35 4.35 1.44
CA LEU A 350 14.31 5.03 2.23
C LEU A 350 14.89 5.67 3.49
N GLY A 351 15.80 4.98 4.20
CA GLY A 351 16.52 5.54 5.34
C GLY A 351 17.34 6.78 4.96
N MET A 352 18.05 6.75 3.84
CA MET A 352 18.79 7.92 3.34
C MET A 352 17.85 9.08 2.98
N LEU A 353 16.74 8.81 2.32
CA LEU A 353 15.73 9.81 1.99
C LEU A 353 15.03 10.35 3.25
N SER A 354 14.89 9.55 4.31
CA SER A 354 14.33 10.00 5.59
C SER A 354 15.19 11.06 6.27
N ILE A 355 16.52 10.94 6.19
CA ILE A 355 17.43 12.00 6.67
C ILE A 355 17.37 13.23 5.78
N ALA A 356 17.22 13.04 4.47
CA ALA A 356 17.03 14.08 3.48
C ALA A 356 15.56 14.54 3.35
N GLU A 357 14.75 14.43 4.42
CA GLU A 357 13.31 14.73 4.37
C GLU A 357 13.03 16.19 4.05
N ASN A 358 12.11 16.41 3.12
CA ASN A 358 11.67 17.74 2.68
C ASN A 358 10.15 17.83 2.46
N GLU A 359 9.39 16.82 2.90
CA GLU A 359 7.92 16.77 2.82
C GLU A 359 7.29 16.59 4.21
N GLN A 360 6.11 17.20 4.42
CA GLN A 360 5.37 17.14 5.71
C GLN A 360 4.11 16.29 5.62
N ILE A 361 4.03 15.35 4.65
CA ILE A 361 2.91 14.43 4.50
C ILE A 361 3.14 13.16 5.31
N SER A 362 2.06 12.46 5.69
CA SER A 362 2.15 11.26 6.55
C SER A 362 2.88 10.09 5.88
N ASN A 363 2.75 9.94 4.56
CA ASN A 363 3.42 8.92 3.75
C ASN A 363 4.70 9.45 3.08
N ASN A 364 5.44 10.29 3.78
CA ASN A 364 6.77 10.71 3.38
C ASN A 364 7.80 9.58 3.59
N ALA A 365 9.06 9.81 3.20
CA ALA A 365 10.09 8.77 3.31
C ALA A 365 10.28 8.27 4.74
N SER A 366 10.20 9.15 5.74
CA SER A 366 10.35 8.80 7.15
C SER A 366 9.20 7.94 7.66
N GLY A 367 7.95 8.30 7.34
CA GLY A 367 6.76 7.54 7.71
C GLY A 367 6.79 6.13 7.11
N VAL A 368 7.00 6.03 5.80
CA VAL A 368 7.12 4.75 5.09
C VAL A 368 8.26 3.91 5.65
N PHE A 369 9.43 4.51 5.90
CA PHE A 369 10.58 3.79 6.43
C PHE A 369 10.30 3.16 7.80
N LEU A 370 9.80 3.95 8.75
CA LEU A 370 9.55 3.50 10.13
C LEU A 370 8.52 2.37 10.20
N GLU A 371 7.47 2.44 9.37
CA GLU A 371 6.44 1.39 9.29
C GLU A 371 7.03 0.01 8.97
N LYS A 372 8.08 -0.07 8.16
CA LYS A 372 8.67 -1.35 7.72
C LYS A 372 9.37 -2.13 8.83
N PHE A 373 9.66 -1.51 9.98
CA PHE A 373 10.35 -2.18 11.10
C PHE A 373 9.42 -2.81 12.13
N HIS A 374 8.11 -2.54 12.10
CA HIS A 374 7.16 -3.23 12.96
C HIS A 374 7.27 -4.75 12.83
N VAL A 375 7.08 -5.47 13.93
CA VAL A 375 7.09 -6.93 13.92
C VAL A 375 5.79 -7.52 13.38
N ALA A 376 4.68 -6.78 13.47
CA ALA A 376 3.39 -7.15 12.91
C ALA A 376 2.89 -6.05 11.95
N LEU A 377 2.19 -6.45 10.88
CA LEU A 377 1.58 -5.54 9.90
C LEU A 377 2.56 -4.51 9.31
N SER A 378 3.79 -4.91 9.04
CA SER A 378 4.83 -4.03 8.50
C SER A 378 4.76 -3.80 6.98
N GLY A 379 3.80 -4.44 6.29
CA GLY A 379 3.65 -4.30 4.84
C GLY A 379 4.84 -4.84 4.03
N THR A 380 5.54 -5.85 4.54
CA THR A 380 6.67 -6.50 3.86
C THR A 380 6.72 -8.00 4.16
N GLN A 381 7.23 -8.78 3.20
CA GLN A 381 7.57 -10.19 3.37
C GLN A 381 9.00 -10.39 3.89
N ALA A 382 9.75 -9.32 4.12
CA ALA A 382 11.12 -9.41 4.62
C ALA A 382 11.14 -9.99 6.03
N ASP A 383 12.03 -10.95 6.25
CA ASP A 383 12.30 -11.51 7.56
C ASP A 383 13.01 -10.49 8.48
N LEU A 384 13.11 -10.83 9.76
CA LEU A 384 13.75 -9.94 10.74
C LEU A 384 15.26 -9.79 10.49
N GLY A 385 15.92 -10.75 9.83
CA GLY A 385 17.33 -10.66 9.42
C GLY A 385 17.55 -9.55 8.40
N LYS A 386 16.66 -9.42 7.43
CA LYS A 386 16.71 -8.33 6.44
C LYS A 386 16.52 -6.96 7.11
N LYS A 387 15.60 -6.86 8.07
CA LYS A 387 15.41 -5.64 8.86
C LYS A 387 16.66 -5.30 9.67
N THR A 388 17.30 -6.30 10.29
CA THR A 388 18.57 -6.16 11.00
C THR A 388 19.66 -5.56 10.10
N ASN A 389 19.79 -6.04 8.86
CA ASN A 389 20.79 -5.55 7.91
C ASN A 389 20.61 -4.06 7.58
N VAL A 390 19.36 -3.61 7.44
CA VAL A 390 19.07 -2.18 7.20
C VAL A 390 19.38 -1.34 8.44
N LEU A 391 19.02 -1.79 9.66
CA LEU A 391 19.39 -1.09 10.90
C LEU A 391 20.90 -0.99 11.07
N GLN A 392 21.63 -2.09 10.77
CA GLN A 392 23.11 -2.09 10.81
C GLN A 392 23.71 -1.13 9.78
N PHE A 393 23.11 -1.03 8.59
CA PHE A 393 23.53 -0.06 7.58
C PHE A 393 23.40 1.37 8.10
N LEU A 394 22.27 1.73 8.73
CA LEU A 394 22.08 3.07 9.30
C LEU A 394 23.10 3.37 10.39
N PHE A 395 23.33 2.42 11.28
CA PHE A 395 24.34 2.57 12.33
C PHE A 395 25.73 2.87 11.74
N ASN A 396 26.13 2.13 10.69
CA ASN A 396 27.44 2.28 10.05
C ASN A 396 27.55 3.52 9.15
N LYS A 397 26.41 4.08 8.70
CA LYS A 397 26.40 5.22 7.76
C LYS A 397 26.87 6.52 8.41
N GLY A 398 26.65 6.69 9.71
CA GLY A 398 27.13 7.85 10.46
C GLY A 398 26.18 8.32 11.54
N THR A 399 26.68 9.19 12.42
CA THR A 399 25.93 9.70 13.59
C THR A 399 24.66 10.44 13.22
N GLU A 400 24.60 11.08 12.05
CA GLU A 400 23.41 11.76 11.52
C GLU A 400 22.22 10.83 11.32
N TYR A 401 22.47 9.50 11.17
CA TYR A 401 21.41 8.48 11.03
C TYR A 401 20.94 7.89 12.36
N HIS A 402 21.66 8.15 13.46
CA HIS A 402 21.37 7.48 14.75
C HIS A 402 20.01 7.85 15.33
N LEU A 403 19.52 9.08 15.14
CA LEU A 403 18.17 9.43 15.58
C LEU A 403 17.08 8.65 14.82
N LEU A 404 17.26 8.48 13.51
CA LEU A 404 16.37 7.66 12.69
C LEU A 404 16.44 6.18 13.10
N LEU A 405 17.65 5.69 13.40
CA LEU A 405 17.87 4.35 13.92
C LEU A 405 17.10 4.11 15.23
N VAL A 406 17.18 5.04 16.21
CA VAL A 406 16.45 4.93 17.46
C VAL A 406 14.94 4.90 17.22
N LYS A 407 14.41 5.74 16.32
CA LYS A 407 12.99 5.72 15.95
C LYS A 407 12.58 4.43 15.23
N ALA A 408 13.44 3.85 14.40
CA ALA A 408 13.15 2.56 13.76
C ALA A 408 13.15 1.41 14.78
N ILE A 409 14.00 1.47 15.81
CA ILE A 409 14.00 0.52 16.92
C ILE A 409 12.74 0.69 17.78
N ASP A 410 12.26 1.90 17.97
CA ASP A 410 10.97 2.18 18.61
C ASP A 410 9.82 1.44 17.87
N SER A 411 9.75 1.57 16.55
CA SER A 411 8.81 0.79 15.73
C SER A 411 9.04 -0.72 15.87
N ALA A 412 10.30 -1.18 15.94
CA ALA A 412 10.65 -2.59 16.03
C ALA A 412 10.21 -3.26 17.34
N PHE A 413 10.17 -2.52 18.44
CA PHE A 413 9.71 -3.03 19.73
C PHE A 413 8.19 -3.09 19.86
N SER A 414 7.45 -2.40 19.00
CA SER A 414 5.98 -2.39 19.04
C SER A 414 5.40 -3.71 18.51
N THR A 415 4.60 -4.35 19.36
CA THR A 415 3.76 -5.52 18.97
C THR A 415 2.31 -5.14 18.74
N ARG A 416 1.95 -3.87 18.94
CA ARG A 416 0.59 -3.38 18.76
C ARG A 416 0.25 -3.40 17.27
N SER A 417 -0.97 -3.78 16.96
CA SER A 417 -1.48 -3.76 15.58
C SER A 417 -1.52 -2.32 15.09
N ASN A 418 -0.65 -2.00 14.15
CA ASN A 418 -0.70 -0.73 13.43
C ASN A 418 -1.64 -0.85 12.25
N TYR A 419 -2.19 0.29 11.82
CA TYR A 419 -2.95 0.36 10.58
C TYR A 419 -1.95 0.37 9.42
N HIS A 420 -1.98 -0.68 8.58
CA HIS A 420 -1.21 -0.73 7.34
C HIS A 420 -2.13 -0.54 6.15
N MET A 421 -1.82 0.43 5.28
CA MET A 421 -2.50 0.60 4.00
C MET A 421 -1.84 -0.32 2.96
N LEU A 422 -2.63 -1.27 2.44
CA LEU A 422 -2.15 -2.19 1.40
C LEU A 422 -1.61 -1.41 0.19
N THR A 423 -0.40 -1.73 -0.24
CA THR A 423 0.23 -1.21 -1.44
C THR A 423 -0.48 -1.73 -2.70
N GLN A 424 -0.15 -1.17 -3.86
CA GLN A 424 -0.70 -1.67 -5.14
C GLN A 424 -0.23 -3.11 -5.40
N THR A 425 1.02 -3.43 -5.06
CA THR A 425 1.60 -4.76 -5.18
C THR A 425 0.85 -5.78 -4.34
N GLU A 426 0.59 -5.50 -3.06
CA GLU A 426 -0.17 -6.38 -2.18
C GLU A 426 -1.57 -6.65 -2.70
N ARG A 427 -2.28 -5.60 -3.16
CA ARG A 427 -3.63 -5.73 -3.73
C ARG A 427 -3.63 -6.52 -5.04
N LYS A 428 -2.69 -6.24 -5.94
CA LYS A 428 -2.64 -6.83 -7.27
C LYS A 428 -2.31 -8.32 -7.24
N TYR A 429 -1.34 -8.70 -6.41
CA TYR A 429 -0.84 -10.07 -6.32
C TYR A 429 -1.40 -10.85 -5.14
N ASN A 430 -2.30 -10.24 -4.34
CA ASN A 430 -2.84 -10.83 -3.11
C ASN A 430 -1.73 -11.36 -2.19
N ILE A 431 -0.68 -10.56 -2.03
CA ILE A 431 0.49 -10.92 -1.24
C ILE A 431 0.12 -10.80 0.24
N LYS A 432 0.35 -11.88 0.99
CA LYS A 432 0.29 -11.84 2.44
C LYS A 432 1.63 -11.38 2.97
N THR A 433 1.64 -10.23 3.62
CA THR A 433 2.85 -9.66 4.26
C THR A 433 2.95 -10.05 5.74
N GLU A 434 1.94 -10.73 6.27
CA GLU A 434 1.98 -11.28 7.62
C GLU A 434 2.80 -12.58 7.62
N THR A 435 3.96 -12.54 8.24
CA THR A 435 4.80 -13.71 8.51
C THR A 435 4.62 -14.13 9.96
N SER A 436 4.50 -15.43 10.22
CA SER A 436 4.55 -15.94 11.59
C SER A 436 5.99 -15.85 12.09
N ILE A 437 6.23 -14.99 13.07
CA ILE A 437 7.53 -14.81 13.70
C ILE A 437 7.59 -15.73 14.91
N SER A 438 8.64 -16.54 15.00
CA SER A 438 8.89 -17.34 16.21
C SER A 438 9.42 -16.45 17.35
N ILE A 439 9.17 -16.87 18.60
CA ILE A 439 9.71 -16.17 19.78
C ILE A 439 11.25 -16.11 19.72
N SER A 440 11.89 -17.12 19.16
CA SER A 440 13.34 -17.16 19.03
C SER A 440 13.87 -16.07 18.07
N GLU A 441 13.25 -15.93 16.92
CA GLU A 441 13.58 -14.87 15.92
C GLU A 441 13.33 -13.49 16.49
N LEU A 442 12.20 -13.30 17.19
CA LEU A 442 11.87 -12.04 17.85
C LEU A 442 12.93 -11.67 18.90
N ARG A 443 13.34 -12.62 19.73
CA ARG A 443 14.41 -12.41 20.74
C ARG A 443 15.73 -12.04 20.10
N GLN A 444 16.13 -12.68 19.02
CA GLN A 444 17.35 -12.32 18.30
C GLN A 444 17.30 -10.90 17.75
N TYR A 445 16.18 -10.55 17.12
CA TYR A 445 15.97 -9.22 16.58
C TYR A 445 15.98 -8.12 17.65
N TRP A 446 15.26 -8.32 18.74
CA TRP A 446 15.19 -7.34 19.82
C TRP A 446 16.51 -7.25 20.60
N ASN A 447 17.27 -8.34 20.77
CA ASN A 447 18.62 -8.28 21.32
C ASN A 447 19.55 -7.44 20.42
N PHE A 448 19.47 -7.61 19.12
CA PHE A 448 20.23 -6.79 18.19
C PHE A 448 19.85 -5.30 18.30
N CYS A 449 18.57 -4.98 18.36
CA CYS A 449 18.06 -3.62 18.59
C CYS A 449 18.58 -3.04 19.91
N LYS A 450 18.51 -3.82 20.99
CA LYS A 450 19.07 -3.44 22.31
C LYS A 450 20.56 -3.07 22.19
N ASP A 451 21.36 -3.92 21.56
CA ASP A 451 22.79 -3.69 21.42
C ASP A 451 23.11 -2.42 20.62
N LEU A 452 22.31 -2.09 19.61
CA LEU A 452 22.41 -0.82 18.88
C LEU A 452 22.05 0.39 19.76
N LEU A 453 20.97 0.31 20.56
CA LEU A 453 20.60 1.40 21.48
C LEU A 453 21.73 1.68 22.49
N ILE A 454 22.36 0.63 23.01
CA ILE A 454 23.49 0.76 23.94
C ILE A 454 24.68 1.47 23.25
N LYS A 455 24.99 1.10 22.01
CA LYS A 455 26.12 1.68 21.25
C LYS A 455 25.93 3.16 20.90
N VAL A 456 24.69 3.62 20.71
CA VAL A 456 24.41 5.02 20.36
C VAL A 456 24.09 5.92 21.58
N SER A 457 24.08 5.34 22.78
CA SER A 457 23.63 6.02 24.00
C SER A 457 24.58 7.06 24.59
N ASP A 458 25.76 7.24 24.00
CA ASP A 458 26.72 8.26 24.45
C ASP A 458 26.31 9.69 24.03
N ASP A 459 25.39 9.81 23.07
CA ASP A 459 24.79 11.08 22.67
C ASP A 459 23.62 11.44 23.59
N GLU A 460 23.67 12.63 24.22
CA GLU A 460 22.64 13.08 25.19
C GLU A 460 21.25 13.23 24.58
N VAL A 461 21.13 13.62 23.30
CA VAL A 461 19.84 13.78 22.61
C VAL A 461 19.21 12.42 22.37
N LEU A 462 20.02 11.46 21.92
CA LEU A 462 19.58 10.08 21.73
C LEU A 462 19.24 9.41 23.03
N LEU A 463 20.03 9.63 24.06
CA LEU A 463 19.80 9.12 25.41
C LEU A 463 18.42 9.55 25.94
N LYS A 464 18.06 10.83 25.79
CA LYS A 464 16.72 11.33 26.16
C LYS A 464 15.59 10.65 25.39
N THR A 465 15.81 10.34 24.13
CA THR A 465 14.84 9.62 23.30
C THR A 465 14.69 8.17 23.76
N ILE A 466 15.81 7.51 24.07
CA ILE A 466 15.83 6.13 24.57
C ILE A 466 15.10 6.02 25.92
N TYR A 467 15.27 6.99 26.82
CA TYR A 467 14.58 7.00 28.10
C TYR A 467 13.06 7.07 28.00
N LYS A 468 12.52 7.67 26.95
CA LYS A 468 11.07 7.68 26.67
C LYS A 468 10.62 6.38 26.03
N LEU A 469 11.42 5.85 25.10
CA LEU A 469 11.12 4.66 24.34
C LEU A 469 10.96 3.40 25.22
N ILE A 470 11.88 3.16 26.14
CA ILE A 470 11.89 1.91 26.92
C ILE A 470 10.61 1.72 27.75
N PRO A 471 10.11 2.71 28.53
CA PRO A 471 8.85 2.59 29.26
C PRO A 471 7.64 2.30 28.39
N ASP A 472 7.58 2.87 27.19
CA ASP A 472 6.46 2.71 26.28
C ASP A 472 6.30 1.26 25.79
N HIS A 473 7.38 0.48 25.76
CA HIS A 473 7.41 -0.90 25.27
C HIS A 473 7.46 -1.97 26.37
N VAL A 474 7.34 -1.62 27.63
CA VAL A 474 7.34 -2.61 28.74
C VAL A 474 6.27 -3.68 28.52
N TYR A 475 5.06 -3.27 28.08
CA TYR A 475 3.98 -4.18 27.79
C TYR A 475 4.33 -5.14 26.62
N ASP A 476 4.97 -4.63 25.58
CA ASP A 476 5.36 -5.40 24.41
C ASP A 476 6.40 -6.48 24.77
N PHE A 477 7.43 -6.14 25.56
CA PHE A 477 8.44 -7.09 26.05
C PHE A 477 7.84 -8.18 26.92
N VAL A 478 6.97 -7.80 27.86
CA VAL A 478 6.34 -8.71 28.82
C VAL A 478 5.44 -9.71 28.10
N ASN A 479 4.57 -9.24 27.21
CA ASN A 479 3.64 -10.12 26.51
C ASN A 479 4.29 -11.01 25.45
N SER A 480 5.47 -10.64 24.99
CA SER A 480 6.23 -11.43 24.02
C SER A 480 7.22 -12.42 24.66
N GLY A 481 7.28 -12.50 26.00
CA GLY A 481 8.22 -13.35 26.71
C GLY A 481 9.68 -12.94 26.50
N CYS A 482 9.91 -11.63 26.31
CA CYS A 482 11.22 -11.01 26.10
C CYS A 482 11.65 -10.11 27.26
N GLU A 483 11.12 -10.36 28.45
CA GLU A 483 11.37 -9.58 29.68
C GLU A 483 12.84 -9.51 30.06
N ASN A 484 13.66 -10.51 29.75
CA ASN A 484 15.11 -10.47 29.99
C ASN A 484 15.77 -9.28 29.27
N ILE A 485 15.39 -9.04 28.01
CA ILE A 485 15.92 -7.93 27.19
C ILE A 485 15.52 -6.59 27.83
N LEU A 486 14.28 -6.48 28.30
CA LEU A 486 13.80 -5.31 29.01
C LEU A 486 14.65 -5.01 30.26
N PHE A 487 14.88 -6.02 31.11
CA PHE A 487 15.66 -5.82 32.33
C PHE A 487 17.13 -5.53 32.04
N GLU A 488 17.72 -6.09 30.98
CA GLU A 488 19.07 -5.72 30.54
C GLU A 488 19.12 -4.23 30.10
N LEU A 489 18.11 -3.75 29.35
CA LEU A 489 18.00 -2.32 29.00
C LEU A 489 17.86 -1.44 30.24
N ILE A 490 16.95 -1.78 31.15
CA ILE A 490 16.73 -1.01 32.38
C ILE A 490 18.02 -0.97 33.23
N ASN A 491 18.66 -2.10 33.45
CA ASN A 491 19.89 -2.19 34.23
C ASN A 491 21.06 -1.40 33.60
N HIS A 492 21.12 -1.31 32.27
CA HIS A 492 22.13 -0.52 31.59
C HIS A 492 21.86 0.99 31.68
N PHE A 493 20.60 1.41 31.53
CA PHE A 493 20.24 2.82 31.42
C PHE A 493 19.90 3.48 32.76
N ALA A 494 19.34 2.76 33.71
CA ALA A 494 18.93 3.31 35.00
C ALA A 494 20.07 4.04 35.78
N PRO A 495 21.31 3.53 35.81
CA PRO A 495 22.40 4.23 36.48
C PRO A 495 22.84 5.53 35.79
N LYS A 496 22.58 5.66 34.47
CA LYS A 496 22.93 6.84 33.69
C LYS A 496 21.89 7.96 33.78
N TYR A 497 20.72 7.68 34.31
CA TYR A 497 19.62 8.63 34.42
C TYR A 497 19.76 9.47 35.68
N ASN A 498 20.09 10.74 35.49
CA ASN A 498 20.32 11.66 36.60
C ASN A 498 19.05 12.18 37.31
N ASN A 499 17.89 11.94 36.71
CA ASN A 499 16.56 12.30 37.22
C ASN A 499 15.78 11.04 37.57
N ASP A 500 14.72 11.17 38.38
CA ASP A 500 13.81 10.05 38.64
C ASP A 500 13.12 9.63 37.34
N TRP A 501 13.28 8.38 36.94
CA TRP A 501 12.68 7.83 35.73
C TRP A 501 11.23 7.41 36.01
N ASP A 502 10.36 8.39 36.17
CA ASP A 502 8.98 8.20 36.66
C ASP A 502 8.15 7.30 35.72
N GLU A 503 8.32 7.43 34.37
CA GLU A 503 7.63 6.57 33.42
C GLU A 503 8.03 5.09 33.59
N MET A 504 9.32 4.81 33.78
CA MET A 504 9.80 3.45 34.03
C MET A 504 9.31 2.93 35.38
N ARG A 505 9.33 3.73 36.42
CA ARG A 505 8.80 3.37 37.72
C ARG A 505 7.32 2.98 37.65
N ARG A 506 6.51 3.75 36.90
CA ARG A 506 5.11 3.42 36.65
C ARG A 506 4.94 2.10 35.90
N SER A 507 5.75 1.87 34.89
CA SER A 507 5.72 0.64 34.10
C SER A 507 6.13 -0.60 34.91
N LEU A 508 7.12 -0.47 35.83
CA LEU A 508 7.49 -1.55 36.75
C LEU A 508 6.40 -1.80 37.81
N ASN A 509 5.73 -0.76 38.31
CA ASN A 509 4.55 -0.91 39.18
C ASN A 509 3.43 -1.68 38.47
N TRP A 510 3.23 -1.44 37.18
CA TRP A 510 2.28 -2.20 36.38
C TRP A 510 2.66 -3.70 36.34
N ILE A 511 3.95 -4.05 36.12
CA ILE A 511 4.41 -5.45 36.18
C ILE A 511 4.11 -6.04 37.56
N LYS A 512 4.48 -5.34 38.65
CA LYS A 512 4.27 -5.79 40.02
C LYS A 512 2.80 -6.11 40.31
N LYS A 513 1.90 -5.29 39.80
CA LYS A 513 0.46 -5.39 40.06
C LYS A 513 -0.25 -6.40 39.19
N TYR A 514 0.06 -6.46 37.88
CA TYR A 514 -0.71 -7.22 36.88
C TYR A 514 0.02 -8.44 36.34
N ASN A 515 1.32 -8.61 36.61
CA ASN A 515 2.12 -9.75 36.13
C ASN A 515 2.93 -10.38 37.28
N PRO A 516 2.26 -11.00 38.29
CA PRO A 516 2.93 -11.52 39.47
C PRO A 516 3.97 -12.61 39.18
N ILE A 517 3.79 -13.38 38.10
CA ILE A 517 4.74 -14.41 37.65
C ILE A 517 6.07 -13.76 37.27
N ILE A 518 6.01 -12.70 36.46
CA ILE A 518 7.20 -11.96 35.98
C ILE A 518 7.79 -11.18 37.16
N TYR A 519 6.96 -10.51 37.96
CA TYR A 519 7.45 -9.84 39.17
C TYR A 519 8.22 -10.80 40.11
N ASN A 520 7.69 -11.99 40.38
CA ASN A 520 8.39 -12.96 41.24
C ASN A 520 9.71 -13.46 40.63
N ARG A 521 9.80 -13.58 39.29
CA ARG A 521 11.03 -13.97 38.62
C ARG A 521 12.12 -12.90 38.70
N PHE A 522 11.76 -11.62 38.60
CA PHE A 522 12.67 -10.49 38.60
C PHE A 522 12.56 -9.63 39.86
N ARG A 523 12.08 -10.23 40.95
CA ARG A 523 11.75 -9.51 42.20
C ARG A 523 12.95 -8.76 42.75
N GLU A 524 14.11 -9.39 42.82
CA GLU A 524 15.32 -8.79 43.35
C GLU A 524 15.76 -7.57 42.55
N ASP A 525 15.73 -7.67 41.22
CA ASP A 525 16.06 -6.57 40.33
C ASP A 525 15.06 -5.41 40.44
N ILE A 526 13.76 -5.72 40.42
CA ILE A 526 12.70 -4.71 40.55
C ILE A 526 12.77 -4.01 41.90
N ASP A 527 12.87 -4.75 43.01
CA ASP A 527 12.96 -4.17 44.35
C ASP A 527 14.26 -3.36 44.53
N LEU A 528 15.38 -3.80 43.94
CA LEU A 528 16.63 -3.04 43.90
C LEU A 528 16.48 -1.71 43.17
N LEU A 529 15.83 -1.73 41.99
CA LEU A 529 15.57 -0.54 41.20
C LEU A 529 14.67 0.45 41.96
N PHE A 530 13.60 -0.03 42.57
CA PHE A 530 12.72 0.82 43.39
C PHE A 530 13.44 1.46 44.59
N ASN A 531 14.29 0.71 45.27
CA ASN A 531 14.93 1.18 46.48
C ASN A 531 16.16 2.08 46.24
N LYS A 532 16.87 1.87 45.10
CA LYS A 532 18.14 2.57 44.85
C LYS A 532 18.09 3.58 43.70
N VAL A 533 17.41 3.25 42.60
CA VAL A 533 17.46 4.03 41.37
C VAL A 533 16.24 4.91 41.21
N PHE A 534 15.06 4.37 41.50
CA PHE A 534 13.78 5.07 41.30
C PHE A 534 13.20 5.58 42.64
N ALA A 535 13.97 5.58 43.69
CA ALA A 535 13.53 6.17 44.95
C ALA A 535 13.23 7.66 44.76
N PRO A 536 11.97 8.09 44.93
CA PRO A 536 11.61 9.48 44.70
C PRO A 536 12.33 10.39 45.68
N LYS A 537 13.10 11.35 45.17
CA LYS A 537 14.01 12.20 45.97
C LYS A 537 13.33 13.43 46.54
N THR A 538 12.27 13.91 45.93
CA THR A 538 11.52 15.09 46.39
C THR A 538 10.22 14.68 47.06
N PHE A 539 9.71 15.54 47.92
CA PHE A 539 8.43 15.31 48.62
C PHE A 539 7.28 15.07 47.62
N ILE A 540 7.16 15.93 46.59
CA ILE A 540 6.10 15.79 45.55
C ILE A 540 6.18 14.45 44.84
N LYS A 541 7.38 13.98 44.50
CA LYS A 541 7.56 12.71 43.82
C LYS A 541 7.21 11.50 44.70
N ARG A 542 7.47 11.58 45.99
CA ARG A 542 7.04 10.55 46.97
C ARG A 542 5.51 10.49 47.04
N VAL A 543 4.86 11.65 47.10
CA VAL A 543 3.40 11.74 47.13
C VAL A 543 2.79 11.15 45.83
N LEU A 544 3.28 11.56 44.68
CA LEU A 544 2.80 11.04 43.39
C LEU A 544 3.04 9.52 43.27
N ALA A 545 4.19 9.04 43.71
CA ALA A 545 4.50 7.61 43.73
C ALA A 545 3.53 6.80 44.59
N SER A 546 3.16 7.31 45.76
CA SER A 546 2.18 6.66 46.63
C SER A 546 0.78 6.66 46.01
N MET A 547 0.38 7.76 45.38
CA MET A 547 -0.92 7.86 44.70
C MET A 547 -1.08 6.90 43.52
N GLU A 548 0.00 6.62 42.79
CA GLU A 548 -0.02 5.66 41.65
C GLU A 548 -0.25 4.22 42.11
N ASN A 549 0.05 3.87 43.35
CA ASN A 549 -0.18 2.54 43.92
C ASN A 549 -1.67 2.26 44.18
N ILE A 550 -2.52 3.29 44.17
CA ILE A 550 -3.95 3.15 44.46
C ILE A 550 -4.72 2.87 43.16
N ASP A 551 -5.28 1.66 43.02
CA ASP A 551 -6.07 1.31 41.85
C ASP A 551 -7.51 1.84 41.93
N ARG A 552 -7.79 2.82 41.11
CA ARG A 552 -9.11 3.45 41.03
C ARG A 552 -10.22 2.52 40.50
N ARG A 553 -9.86 1.38 39.89
CA ARG A 553 -10.81 0.44 39.27
C ARG A 553 -11.36 -0.60 40.23
N GLU A 554 -10.67 -0.82 41.34
CA GLU A 554 -11.05 -1.84 42.33
C GLU A 554 -12.06 -1.36 43.38
N PHE A 555 -12.30 -0.04 43.46
CA PHE A 555 -13.08 0.55 44.55
C PHE A 555 -14.17 1.49 44.04
N GLY A 556 -15.30 1.53 44.75
CA GLY A 556 -16.33 2.55 44.57
C GLY A 556 -15.84 3.95 44.98
N SER A 557 -16.43 5.01 44.44
CA SER A 557 -15.97 6.40 44.62
C SER A 557 -15.73 6.85 46.09
N ASN A 558 -16.55 6.38 47.02
CA ASN A 558 -16.41 6.72 48.44
C ASN A 558 -15.26 5.93 49.11
N GLN A 559 -15.03 4.68 48.73
CA GLN A 559 -13.94 3.86 49.25
C GLN A 559 -12.58 4.36 48.80
N ILE A 560 -12.47 4.79 47.54
CA ILE A 560 -11.27 5.39 46.99
C ILE A 560 -10.84 6.61 47.81
N PHE A 561 -11.79 7.44 48.22
CA PHE A 561 -11.51 8.65 48.97
C PHE A 561 -10.90 8.34 50.36
N GLU A 562 -11.45 7.34 51.09
CA GLU A 562 -10.94 6.92 52.37
C GLU A 562 -9.54 6.25 52.28
N ILE A 563 -9.30 5.48 51.21
CA ILE A 563 -7.98 4.89 50.96
C ILE A 563 -6.96 6.00 50.65
N TYR A 564 -7.33 6.98 49.81
CA TYR A 564 -6.45 8.13 49.58
C TYR A 564 -6.15 8.90 50.84
N LYS A 565 -7.13 9.12 51.72
CA LYS A 565 -6.89 9.77 53.03
C LYS A 565 -5.91 9.00 53.88
N SER A 566 -6.06 7.68 53.99
CA SER A 566 -5.17 6.86 54.83
C SER A 566 -3.75 6.83 54.30
N GLU A 567 -3.58 6.68 52.96
CA GLU A 567 -2.27 6.64 52.29
C GLU A 567 -1.57 8.00 52.25
N MET A 568 -2.32 9.10 52.15
CA MET A 568 -1.77 10.45 52.10
C MET A 568 -1.52 11.05 53.51
N ARG A 569 -2.07 10.48 54.57
CA ARG A 569 -1.91 10.98 55.94
C ARG A 569 -0.44 11.15 56.36
N PRO A 570 0.46 10.18 56.17
CA PRO A 570 1.87 10.35 56.54
C PRO A 570 2.54 11.51 55.80
N TYR A 571 2.18 11.75 54.55
CA TYR A 571 2.70 12.86 53.74
C TYR A 571 2.14 14.21 54.22
N GLY A 572 0.88 14.23 54.63
CA GLY A 572 0.28 15.41 55.29
C GLY A 572 1.00 15.77 56.59
N GLU A 573 1.30 14.77 57.42
CA GLU A 573 2.08 14.93 58.66
C GLU A 573 3.49 15.46 58.37
N GLU A 574 4.18 14.88 57.39
CA GLU A 574 5.50 15.33 56.93
C GLU A 574 5.47 16.78 56.42
N PHE A 575 4.45 17.12 55.60
CA PHE A 575 4.27 18.46 55.04
C PHE A 575 4.17 19.54 56.08
N ILE A 576 3.46 19.26 57.18
CA ILE A 576 3.27 20.17 58.30
C ILE A 576 4.52 20.21 59.19
N ASN A 577 5.00 19.05 59.62
CA ASN A 577 6.10 18.94 60.59
C ASN A 577 7.40 19.54 60.03
N ASN A 578 7.65 19.36 58.74
CA ASN A 578 8.84 19.90 58.07
C ASN A 578 8.62 21.30 57.46
N LYS A 579 7.42 21.89 57.63
CA LYS A 579 7.05 23.21 57.09
C LYS A 579 7.33 23.34 55.59
N ILE A 580 7.01 22.28 54.84
CA ILE A 580 7.27 22.20 53.37
C ILE A 580 6.56 23.35 52.64
N TYR A 581 5.41 23.83 53.14
CA TYR A 581 4.67 24.98 52.65
C TYR A 581 5.47 26.30 52.63
N ASN A 582 6.61 26.38 53.34
CA ASN A 582 7.53 27.50 53.34
C ASN A 582 8.84 27.24 52.57
N SER A 583 8.93 26.13 51.84
CA SER A 583 10.13 25.70 51.12
C SER A 583 9.99 25.93 49.61
N LYS A 584 11.12 25.82 48.88
CA LYS A 584 11.11 25.80 47.42
C LYS A 584 10.36 24.59 46.83
N GLU A 585 10.31 23.48 47.57
CA GLU A 585 9.55 22.31 47.14
C GLU A 585 8.04 22.61 47.04
N PHE A 586 7.54 23.58 47.81
CA PHE A 586 6.15 24.03 47.71
C PHE A 586 5.85 24.73 46.38
N GLU A 587 6.78 25.48 45.82
CA GLU A 587 6.62 26.11 44.51
C GLU A 587 6.49 25.06 43.40
N GLU A 588 7.31 23.99 43.45
CA GLU A 588 7.22 22.85 42.54
C GLU A 588 5.88 22.10 42.65
N ILE A 589 5.37 21.94 43.86
CA ILE A 589 4.07 21.33 44.14
C ILE A 589 2.93 22.19 43.56
N ALA A 590 2.99 23.49 43.76
CA ALA A 590 1.96 24.43 43.34
C ALA A 590 1.91 24.63 41.82
N ASP A 591 3.01 24.34 41.12
CA ASP A 591 3.14 24.46 39.68
C ASP A 591 2.89 23.16 38.94
N HIS A 592 2.74 22.04 39.65
CA HIS A 592 2.55 20.74 39.03
C HIS A 592 1.16 20.58 38.41
N GLU A 593 1.07 19.95 37.23
CA GLU A 593 -0.18 19.72 36.46
C GLU A 593 -1.28 19.00 37.27
N HIS A 594 -0.91 18.23 38.28
CA HIS A 594 -1.83 17.51 39.15
C HIS A 594 -2.21 18.29 40.40
N PHE A 595 -2.72 19.50 40.22
CA PHE A 595 -3.23 20.33 41.34
C PHE A 595 -4.25 19.59 42.23
N GLN A 596 -5.00 18.62 41.68
CA GLN A 596 -5.90 17.74 42.44
C GLN A 596 -5.16 16.89 43.50
N SER A 597 -3.89 16.53 43.27
CA SER A 597 -3.07 15.78 44.20
C SER A 597 -2.72 16.61 45.44
N ILE A 598 -2.51 17.89 45.23
CA ILE A 598 -2.23 18.87 46.30
C ILE A 598 -3.46 19.06 47.19
N TRP A 599 -4.64 19.12 46.57
CA TRP A 599 -5.89 19.22 47.31
C TRP A 599 -6.15 18.02 48.22
N MET A 600 -5.73 16.81 47.81
CA MET A 600 -5.83 15.61 48.65
C MET A 600 -4.85 15.65 49.84
N ILE A 601 -3.65 16.20 49.65
CA ILE A 601 -2.72 16.44 50.79
C ILE A 601 -3.36 17.41 51.77
N PHE A 602 -4.01 18.47 51.31
CA PHE A 602 -4.70 19.42 52.18
C PHE A 602 -5.92 18.83 52.89
N THR A 603 -6.69 17.94 52.20
CA THR A 603 -7.81 17.23 52.85
C THR A 603 -7.34 16.22 53.87
N ALA A 604 -6.18 15.58 53.66
CA ALA A 604 -5.55 14.74 54.66
C ALA A 604 -5.04 15.55 55.88
N VAL A 605 -4.59 16.78 55.65
CA VAL A 605 -4.20 17.75 56.70
C VAL A 605 -5.41 18.23 57.52
N GLU A 606 -6.59 18.38 56.94
CA GLU A 606 -7.82 18.73 57.68
C GLU A 606 -8.23 17.69 58.71
N VAL A 607 -7.77 16.44 58.60
CA VAL A 607 -8.02 15.37 59.58
C VAL A 607 -7.07 15.44 60.77
N MET A 608 -5.98 16.22 60.65
CA MET A 608 -4.96 16.35 61.69
C MET A 608 -5.05 17.72 62.34
N ASP A 609 -5.72 17.75 63.43
CA ASP A 609 -5.82 18.82 64.42
C ASP A 609 -5.99 20.28 63.93
N GLN A 610 -7.11 20.84 64.27
CA GLN A 610 -7.86 21.85 63.55
C GLN A 610 -7.38 23.30 63.66
N THR A 611 -6.29 23.65 64.34
CA THR A 611 -6.23 25.04 64.77
C THR A 611 -4.96 25.85 64.47
N ILE A 612 -3.78 25.30 64.25
CA ILE A 612 -2.57 26.12 64.07
C ILE A 612 -1.97 26.21 62.70
N CYS A 613 -2.03 25.15 61.89
CA CYS A 613 -1.36 25.11 60.59
C CYS A 613 -2.23 25.53 59.42
N ARG A 614 -3.54 25.52 59.56
CA ARG A 614 -4.49 25.82 58.48
C ARG A 614 -4.29 27.20 57.87
N ASP A 615 -4.17 28.20 58.70
CA ASP A 615 -4.03 29.60 58.31
C ASP A 615 -2.68 29.90 57.64
N GLU A 616 -1.60 29.25 58.08
CA GLU A 616 -0.27 29.42 57.51
C GLU A 616 -0.19 28.78 56.11
N VAL A 617 -0.76 27.59 55.94
CA VAL A 617 -0.82 26.90 54.68
C VAL A 617 -1.69 27.66 53.66
N TYR A 618 -2.85 28.14 54.08
CA TYR A 618 -3.71 28.98 53.21
C TYR A 618 -3.04 30.30 52.86
N LYS A 619 -2.31 30.94 53.75
CA LYS A 619 -1.52 32.14 53.43
C LYS A 619 -0.43 31.85 52.41
N ALA A 620 0.30 30.75 52.55
CA ALA A 620 1.33 30.34 51.59
C ALA A 620 0.74 30.11 50.18
N ILE A 621 -0.40 29.41 50.06
CA ILE A 621 -1.11 29.18 48.80
C ILE A 621 -1.57 30.50 48.21
N LEU A 622 -2.23 31.36 48.99
CA LEU A 622 -2.71 32.66 48.50
C LEU A 622 -1.55 33.53 48.05
N GLN A 623 -0.44 33.51 48.77
CA GLN A 623 0.74 34.28 48.42
C GLN A 623 1.37 33.79 47.12
N HIS A 624 1.40 32.48 46.89
CA HIS A 624 1.85 31.88 45.62
C HIS A 624 0.94 32.27 44.43
N ILE A 625 -0.38 32.12 44.58
CA ILE A 625 -1.37 32.52 43.59
C ILE A 625 -1.29 34.01 43.26
N ILE A 626 -1.13 34.86 44.26
CA ILE A 626 -1.00 36.31 44.10
C ILE A 626 0.30 36.64 43.35
N THR A 627 1.38 35.94 43.64
CA THR A 627 2.69 36.18 42.99
C THR A 627 2.67 35.78 41.52
N LYS A 628 1.97 34.70 41.17
CA LYS A 628 1.81 34.26 39.78
C LYS A 628 0.84 35.12 38.96
N ASN A 629 -0.24 35.62 39.53
CA ASN A 629 -1.16 36.50 38.81
C ASN A 629 -0.63 37.93 38.63
N LYS A 630 0.56 38.22 39.05
CA LYS A 630 1.25 39.51 38.80
C LYS A 630 2.11 39.50 37.52
N TYR A 631 2.17 38.40 36.81
CA TYR A 631 2.77 38.27 35.49
C TYR A 631 1.72 37.72 34.48
#